data_6df3e600a55a7707044006ac871b2450
#
_entry.id   6df3e600a55a7707044006ac871b2450
#
_cell.length_a   1.000
_cell.length_b   1.000
_cell.length_c   1.000
_cell.angle_alpha   90.00
_cell.angle_beta   90.00
_cell.angle_gamma   90.00
#
_symmetry.space_group_name_H-M   'P 1'
#
loop_
_entity.id
_entity.type
_entity.pdbx_description
1 polymer ?
#
loop_
_entity_poly.entity_id
_entity_poly.type
_entity_poly.pdbx_seq_one_letter_code
_entity_poly.pdbx_strand_id
1 'polypeptide(L)'
;MILKISEIVFDYQGQVRAGWRILYYLLLTGAGSTAFIAAYKAAATSLFPAAAGSVRLGEIAPYALIGAAAILGAFIMLRFFDQRPLKTLGYSMHTRMGIEIAQGILLGFFMISILSGIEWAAGYVSFSRAEGDFGQLPLTFVYYAAVFTASAAMEESLTRGYAFQALVQGIGKAGAVCVSSIAFSLAHLFNPHVNGIALLNTILAGVWLSIAYLKTRSLWLPTSLHMTWNLSLGFIFGYPVSGAIMPDAMTRLSRRGPDWITGGAYGPEGGVLCTGILLAAILFLSRSARIKPAETACSLWHSPGQA
;
A
#
# COMPACT_ATOMS: atom_id res chain seq x y z
N MET A 1 -18.79 34.25 17.86
CA MET A 1 -19.22 33.00 18.56
C MET A 1 -17.95 32.24 18.89
N ILE A 2 -17.52 32.22 20.15
CA ILE A 2 -16.30 31.52 20.58
C ILE A 2 -16.70 30.05 20.76
N LEU A 3 -16.23 29.17 19.85
CA LEU A 3 -16.41 27.71 20.01
C LEU A 3 -15.76 27.25 21.33
N LYS A 4 -16.48 26.50 22.14
CA LYS A 4 -15.90 25.89 23.34
C LYS A 4 -14.87 24.85 22.92
N ILE A 5 -13.75 24.75 23.62
CA ILE A 5 -12.69 23.75 23.35
C ILE A 5 -13.27 22.33 23.24
N SER A 6 -14.29 21.99 24.04
CA SER A 6 -15.02 20.73 24.00
C SER A 6 -15.68 20.47 22.63
N GLU A 7 -16.18 21.51 21.94
CA GLU A 7 -16.83 21.38 20.63
C GLU A 7 -15.82 21.20 19.49
N ILE A 8 -14.57 21.59 19.70
CA ILE A 8 -13.46 21.35 18.76
C ILE A 8 -12.97 19.92 18.86
N VAL A 9 -12.90 19.35 20.07
CA VAL A 9 -12.32 18.04 20.33
C VAL A 9 -13.36 16.92 20.20
N PHE A 10 -14.59 17.14 20.66
CA PHE A 10 -15.63 16.12 20.72
C PHE A 10 -16.75 16.42 19.71
N ASP A 11 -17.37 15.38 19.18
CA ASP A 11 -18.59 15.49 18.39
C ASP A 11 -19.85 15.57 19.32
N TYR A 12 -21.02 15.66 18.69
CA TYR A 12 -22.31 15.72 19.41
C TYR A 12 -22.65 14.42 20.18
N GLN A 13 -21.94 13.32 19.92
CA GLN A 13 -22.07 12.04 20.64
C GLN A 13 -21.02 11.90 21.77
N GLY A 14 -20.20 12.93 22.00
CA GLY A 14 -19.11 12.92 22.97
C GLY A 14 -17.90 12.09 22.54
N GLN A 15 -17.81 11.71 21.26
CA GLN A 15 -16.65 11.00 20.72
C GLN A 15 -15.60 12.00 20.21
N VAL A 16 -14.32 11.65 20.35
CA VAL A 16 -13.22 12.46 19.79
C VAL A 16 -13.36 12.51 18.27
N ARG A 17 -13.37 13.73 17.71
CA ARG A 17 -13.53 13.93 16.26
C ARG A 17 -12.44 13.22 15.46
N ALA A 18 -12.78 12.77 14.25
CA ALA A 18 -11.91 11.99 13.37
C ALA A 18 -10.52 12.64 13.17
N GLY A 19 -10.44 13.96 13.00
CA GLY A 19 -9.18 14.68 12.81
C GLY A 19 -8.21 14.50 13.99
N TRP A 20 -8.67 14.62 15.22
CA TRP A 20 -7.86 14.40 16.42
C TRP A 20 -7.45 12.96 16.58
N ARG A 21 -8.34 12.02 16.29
CA ARG A 21 -8.02 10.59 16.33
C ARG A 21 -6.93 10.22 15.31
N ILE A 22 -6.99 10.80 14.10
CA ILE A 22 -5.97 10.61 13.09
C ILE A 22 -4.64 11.21 13.53
N LEU A 23 -4.66 12.43 14.08
CA LEU A 23 -3.45 13.07 14.61
C LEU A 23 -2.79 12.21 15.70
N TYR A 24 -3.55 11.74 16.70
CA TYR A 24 -3.02 10.86 17.74
C TYR A 24 -2.48 9.55 17.19
N TYR A 25 -3.18 8.93 16.23
CA TYR A 25 -2.71 7.75 15.54
C TYR A 25 -1.36 7.98 14.83
N LEU A 26 -1.24 9.08 14.10
CA LEU A 26 0.01 9.42 13.39
C LEU A 26 1.17 9.70 14.36
N LEU A 27 0.91 10.39 15.45
CA LEU A 27 1.91 10.65 16.50
C LEU A 27 2.37 9.36 17.17
N LEU A 28 1.44 8.45 17.53
CA LEU A 28 1.76 7.14 18.10
C LEU A 28 2.57 6.29 17.13
N THR A 29 2.16 6.26 15.86
CA THR A 29 2.86 5.51 14.81
C THR A 29 4.26 6.08 14.57
N GLY A 30 4.41 7.41 14.50
CA GLY A 30 5.70 8.05 14.32
C GLY A 30 6.66 7.78 15.48
N ALA A 31 6.19 7.94 16.72
CA ALA A 31 6.98 7.65 17.92
C ALA A 31 7.37 6.15 17.98
N GLY A 32 6.41 5.25 17.72
CA GLY A 32 6.64 3.82 17.69
C GLY A 32 7.63 3.41 16.60
N SER A 33 7.52 3.97 15.40
CA SER A 33 8.44 3.73 14.29
C SER A 33 9.87 4.14 14.64
N THR A 34 10.03 5.32 15.22
CA THR A 34 11.34 5.83 15.67
C THR A 34 11.95 4.91 16.73
N ALA A 35 11.15 4.50 17.73
CA ALA A 35 11.61 3.60 18.80
C ALA A 35 12.00 2.23 18.26
N PHE A 36 11.18 1.62 17.39
CA PHE A 36 11.46 0.29 16.84
C PHE A 36 12.69 0.29 15.93
N ILE A 37 12.87 1.31 15.09
CA ILE A 37 14.03 1.44 14.22
C ILE A 37 15.29 1.68 15.07
N ALA A 38 15.23 2.50 16.11
CA ALA A 38 16.36 2.72 17.02
C ALA A 38 16.75 1.44 17.75
N ALA A 39 15.77 0.69 18.29
CA ALA A 39 16.00 -0.58 18.95
C ALA A 39 16.60 -1.62 17.99
N TYR A 40 16.09 -1.72 16.76
CA TYR A 40 16.64 -2.58 15.72
C TYR A 40 18.11 -2.25 15.42
N LYS A 41 18.42 -0.97 15.19
CA LYS A 41 19.79 -0.54 14.91
C LYS A 41 20.74 -0.87 16.08
N ALA A 42 20.33 -0.58 17.30
CA ALA A 42 21.12 -0.91 18.50
C ALA A 42 21.33 -2.42 18.65
N ALA A 43 20.30 -3.24 18.47
CA ALA A 43 20.40 -4.69 18.53
C ALA A 43 21.26 -5.25 17.38
N ALA A 44 21.09 -4.78 16.16
CA ALA A 44 21.86 -5.23 15.01
C ALA A 44 23.36 -4.95 15.17
N THR A 45 23.74 -3.77 15.67
CA THR A 45 25.14 -3.43 15.90
C THR A 45 25.75 -4.19 17.07
N SER A 46 25.00 -4.45 18.13
CA SER A 46 25.52 -5.05 19.37
C SER A 46 25.52 -6.58 19.36
N LEU A 47 24.43 -7.19 18.85
CA LEU A 47 24.22 -8.64 18.93
C LEU A 47 24.61 -9.39 17.65
N PHE A 48 24.51 -8.73 16.50
CA PHE A 48 24.73 -9.34 15.19
C PHE A 48 25.56 -8.43 14.26
N PRO A 49 26.82 -8.07 14.66
CA PRO A 49 27.62 -7.13 13.88
C PRO A 49 27.87 -7.60 12.45
N ALA A 50 27.99 -8.92 12.22
CA ALA A 50 28.14 -9.50 10.88
C ALA A 50 26.85 -9.41 10.04
N ALA A 51 25.67 -9.43 10.66
CA ALA A 51 24.39 -9.29 9.99
C ALA A 51 23.93 -7.83 9.87
N ALA A 52 24.47 -6.94 10.70
CA ALA A 52 24.16 -5.49 10.66
C ALA A 52 24.49 -4.85 9.31
N GLY A 53 25.47 -5.42 8.57
CA GLY A 53 25.84 -5.03 7.21
C GLY A 53 25.11 -5.77 6.10
N SER A 54 24.17 -6.69 6.41
CA SER A 54 23.44 -7.37 5.35
C SER A 54 22.43 -6.41 4.71
N VAL A 55 22.70 -6.01 3.48
CA VAL A 55 21.84 -5.12 2.67
C VAL A 55 20.41 -5.62 2.64
N ARG A 56 20.19 -6.93 2.49
CA ARG A 56 18.87 -7.54 2.35
C ARG A 56 17.98 -7.40 3.59
N LEU A 57 18.49 -7.60 4.80
CA LEU A 57 17.73 -7.38 6.04
C LEU A 57 17.50 -5.89 6.31
N GLY A 58 18.47 -5.04 5.95
CA GLY A 58 18.38 -3.60 6.07
C GLY A 58 17.24 -2.99 5.22
N GLU A 59 16.89 -3.61 4.11
CA GLU A 59 15.80 -3.15 3.25
C GLU A 59 14.40 -3.56 3.75
N ILE A 60 14.24 -4.77 4.29
CA ILE A 60 12.93 -5.26 4.77
C ILE A 60 12.57 -4.66 6.14
N ALA A 61 13.55 -4.56 7.04
CA ALA A 61 13.32 -4.20 8.44
C ALA A 61 12.58 -2.86 8.62
N PRO A 62 12.91 -1.76 7.93
CA PRO A 62 12.18 -0.50 8.08
C PRO A 62 10.69 -0.64 7.78
N TYR A 63 10.31 -1.30 6.70
CA TYR A 63 8.92 -1.51 6.33
C TYR A 63 8.17 -2.33 7.39
N ALA A 64 8.76 -3.44 7.83
CA ALA A 64 8.16 -4.29 8.84
C ALA A 64 7.99 -3.56 10.19
N LEU A 65 8.98 -2.77 10.62
CA LEU A 65 8.95 -2.03 11.87
C LEU A 65 7.96 -0.86 11.85
N ILE A 66 7.89 -0.11 10.76
CA ILE A 66 6.91 0.95 10.58
C ILE A 66 5.50 0.33 10.51
N GLY A 67 5.32 -0.77 9.80
CA GLY A 67 4.06 -1.51 9.75
C GLY A 67 3.61 -2.00 11.13
N ALA A 68 4.55 -2.56 11.91
CA ALA A 68 4.28 -2.97 13.29
C ALA A 68 3.89 -1.78 14.18
N ALA A 69 4.55 -0.63 14.04
CA ALA A 69 4.19 0.59 14.76
C ALA A 69 2.80 1.10 14.36
N ALA A 70 2.44 1.03 13.06
CA ALA A 70 1.11 1.40 12.57
C ALA A 70 0.01 0.50 13.15
N ILE A 71 0.26 -0.81 13.20
CA ILE A 71 -0.68 -1.79 13.81
C ILE A 71 -0.79 -1.58 15.31
N LEU A 72 0.32 -1.32 16.02
CA LEU A 72 0.30 -1.02 17.45
C LEU A 72 -0.43 0.30 17.74
N GLY A 73 -0.16 1.36 16.97
CA GLY A 73 -0.89 2.62 17.07
C GLY A 73 -2.39 2.44 16.85
N ALA A 74 -2.76 1.67 15.81
CA ALA A 74 -4.14 1.32 15.54
C ALA A 74 -4.78 0.49 16.68
N PHE A 75 -4.04 -0.45 17.27
CA PHE A 75 -4.51 -1.21 18.44
C PHE A 75 -4.80 -0.29 19.62
N ILE A 76 -3.92 0.65 19.93
CA ILE A 76 -4.11 1.61 21.02
C ILE A 76 -5.36 2.47 20.75
N MET A 77 -5.50 3.01 19.54
CA MET A 77 -6.65 3.82 19.17
C MET A 77 -7.96 3.03 19.23
N LEU A 78 -8.00 1.84 18.63
CA LEU A 78 -9.18 0.97 18.63
C LEU A 78 -9.56 0.53 20.05
N ARG A 79 -8.58 0.19 20.89
CA ARG A 79 -8.82 -0.35 22.23
C ARG A 79 -9.30 0.70 23.22
N PHE A 80 -8.67 1.89 23.22
CA PHE A 80 -8.85 2.91 24.24
C PHE A 80 -9.78 4.06 23.81
N PHE A 81 -9.81 4.40 22.52
CA PHE A 81 -10.66 5.48 22.00
C PHE A 81 -11.96 4.98 21.40
N ASP A 82 -11.91 3.93 20.57
CA ASP A 82 -13.09 3.45 19.85
C ASP A 82 -13.77 2.26 20.53
N GLN A 83 -13.13 1.62 21.50
CA GLN A 83 -13.61 0.41 22.20
C GLN A 83 -13.95 -0.73 21.20
N ARG A 84 -13.12 -0.89 20.18
CA ARG A 84 -13.25 -1.89 19.11
C ARG A 84 -12.10 -2.90 19.17
N PRO A 85 -12.33 -4.15 18.77
CA PRO A 85 -11.26 -5.15 18.70
C PRO A 85 -10.32 -4.87 17.52
N LEU A 86 -9.05 -5.34 17.62
CA LEU A 86 -8.02 -5.14 16.57
C LEU A 86 -8.44 -5.71 15.21
N LYS A 87 -9.27 -6.76 15.17
CA LYS A 87 -9.81 -7.31 13.92
C LYS A 87 -10.54 -6.28 13.04
N THR A 88 -11.01 -5.17 13.65
CA THR A 88 -11.62 -4.05 12.95
C THR A 88 -10.64 -3.36 11.98
N LEU A 89 -9.31 -3.50 12.18
CA LEU A 89 -8.30 -2.94 11.30
C LEU A 89 -8.38 -3.50 9.87
N GLY A 90 -8.79 -4.77 9.72
CA GLY A 90 -8.97 -5.42 8.43
C GLY A 90 -8.04 -6.60 8.13
N TYR A 91 -7.09 -6.93 9.03
CA TYR A 91 -6.24 -8.13 8.90
C TYR A 91 -6.78 -9.32 9.72
N SER A 92 -8.10 -9.42 9.88
CA SER A 92 -8.69 -10.60 10.50
C SER A 92 -8.66 -11.80 9.57
N MET A 93 -8.43 -12.99 10.14
CA MET A 93 -8.64 -14.24 9.40
C MET A 93 -10.15 -14.48 9.23
N HIS A 94 -10.59 -14.71 8.01
CA HIS A 94 -11.98 -14.96 7.66
C HIS A 94 -12.06 -15.88 6.44
N THR A 95 -13.25 -16.42 6.18
CA THR A 95 -13.48 -17.43 5.15
C THR A 95 -13.12 -16.99 3.73
N ARG A 96 -13.11 -15.69 3.45
CA ARG A 96 -12.75 -15.12 2.14
C ARG A 96 -11.30 -14.67 2.00
N MET A 97 -10.49 -14.75 3.07
CA MET A 97 -9.10 -14.26 3.07
C MET A 97 -8.28 -14.84 1.91
N GLY A 98 -8.31 -16.17 1.73
CA GLY A 98 -7.56 -16.81 0.65
C GLY A 98 -8.02 -16.38 -0.76
N ILE A 99 -9.34 -16.15 -0.92
CA ILE A 99 -9.91 -15.67 -2.18
C ILE A 99 -9.48 -14.22 -2.43
N GLU A 100 -9.47 -13.35 -1.42
CA GLU A 100 -9.04 -11.96 -1.53
C GLU A 100 -7.55 -11.86 -1.90
N ILE A 101 -6.69 -12.67 -1.26
CA ILE A 101 -5.27 -12.74 -1.58
C ILE A 101 -5.08 -13.23 -3.03
N ALA A 102 -5.74 -14.31 -3.43
CA ALA A 102 -5.64 -14.82 -4.79
C ALA A 102 -6.14 -13.82 -5.84
N GLN A 103 -7.26 -13.13 -5.58
CA GLN A 103 -7.77 -12.07 -6.43
C GLN A 103 -6.78 -10.91 -6.56
N GLY A 104 -6.15 -10.49 -5.45
CA GLY A 104 -5.14 -9.44 -5.44
C GLY A 104 -3.92 -9.83 -6.26
N ILE A 105 -3.39 -11.04 -6.08
CA ILE A 105 -2.26 -11.57 -6.83
C ILE A 105 -2.58 -11.62 -8.34
N LEU A 106 -3.69 -12.19 -8.72
CA LEU A 106 -4.07 -12.31 -10.12
C LEU A 106 -4.29 -10.94 -10.77
N LEU A 107 -5.07 -10.08 -10.16
CA LEU A 107 -5.38 -8.76 -10.72
C LEU A 107 -4.13 -7.88 -10.83
N GLY A 108 -3.29 -7.81 -9.77
CA GLY A 108 -2.04 -7.05 -9.81
C GLY A 108 -1.09 -7.53 -10.90
N PHE A 109 -0.91 -8.86 -11.02
CA PHE A 109 -0.07 -9.45 -12.07
C PHE A 109 -0.62 -9.17 -13.49
N PHE A 110 -1.91 -9.39 -13.71
CA PHE A 110 -2.51 -9.17 -15.03
C PHE A 110 -2.48 -7.71 -15.46
N MET A 111 -2.70 -6.76 -14.55
CA MET A 111 -2.63 -5.34 -14.87
C MET A 111 -1.25 -4.94 -15.39
N ILE A 112 -0.18 -5.36 -14.72
CA ILE A 112 1.19 -5.08 -15.16
C ILE A 112 1.55 -5.87 -16.41
N SER A 113 1.10 -7.11 -16.54
CA SER A 113 1.31 -7.91 -17.77
C SER A 113 0.65 -7.26 -18.99
N ILE A 114 -0.56 -6.72 -18.86
CA ILE A 114 -1.25 -6.00 -19.95
C ILE A 114 -0.49 -4.72 -20.29
N LEU A 115 -0.08 -3.91 -19.28
CA LEU A 115 0.70 -2.70 -19.49
C LEU A 115 1.99 -3.02 -20.25
N SER A 116 2.77 -3.99 -19.76
CA SER A 116 4.04 -4.41 -20.35
C SER A 116 3.86 -4.97 -21.76
N GLY A 117 2.78 -5.74 -21.98
CA GLY A 117 2.44 -6.29 -23.29
C GLY A 117 2.09 -5.21 -24.32
N ILE A 118 1.38 -4.17 -23.92
CA ILE A 118 1.05 -3.02 -24.81
C ILE A 118 2.34 -2.25 -25.15
N GLU A 119 3.18 -1.94 -24.17
CA GLU A 119 4.44 -1.23 -24.43
C GLU A 119 5.40 -2.05 -25.31
N TRP A 120 5.47 -3.36 -25.09
CA TRP A 120 6.26 -4.26 -25.91
C TRP A 120 5.73 -4.35 -27.36
N ALA A 121 4.43 -4.53 -27.53
CA ALA A 121 3.80 -4.61 -28.85
C ALA A 121 3.94 -3.29 -29.65
N ALA A 122 3.96 -2.15 -28.95
CA ALA A 122 4.22 -0.85 -29.55
C ALA A 122 5.71 -0.58 -29.85
N GLY A 123 6.61 -1.50 -29.48
CA GLY A 123 8.05 -1.33 -29.63
C GLY A 123 8.69 -0.30 -28.67
N TYR A 124 7.96 0.11 -27.63
CA TYR A 124 8.44 1.10 -26.65
C TYR A 124 9.40 0.50 -25.63
N VAL A 125 9.26 -0.80 -25.38
CA VAL A 125 10.17 -1.56 -24.50
C VAL A 125 10.59 -2.86 -25.15
N SER A 126 11.75 -3.36 -24.75
CA SER A 126 12.19 -4.72 -25.02
C SER A 126 12.73 -5.34 -23.75
N PHE A 127 12.44 -6.63 -23.59
CA PHE A 127 12.86 -7.42 -22.45
C PHE A 127 13.95 -8.39 -22.88
N SER A 128 15.02 -8.46 -22.12
CA SER A 128 16.04 -9.49 -22.24
C SER A 128 16.21 -10.21 -20.91
N ARG A 129 16.76 -11.40 -20.96
CA ARG A 129 17.06 -12.14 -19.74
C ARG A 129 18.13 -11.40 -18.95
N ALA A 130 17.95 -11.24 -17.64
CA ALA A 130 18.99 -10.69 -16.79
C ALA A 130 20.20 -11.64 -16.79
N GLU A 131 21.40 -11.09 -16.79
CA GLU A 131 22.62 -11.86 -16.58
C GLU A 131 22.73 -12.20 -15.10
N GLY A 132 23.01 -13.47 -14.78
CA GLY A 132 23.18 -13.90 -13.39
C GLY A 132 23.05 -15.41 -13.19
N ASP A 133 23.26 -15.85 -11.98
CA ASP A 133 23.08 -17.24 -11.58
C ASP A 133 21.59 -17.56 -11.37
N PHE A 134 21.02 -18.34 -12.30
CA PHE A 134 19.63 -18.78 -12.22
C PHE A 134 19.33 -19.68 -11.03
N GLY A 135 20.33 -20.29 -10.42
CA GLY A 135 20.16 -21.03 -9.17
C GLY A 135 19.72 -20.12 -8.01
N GLN A 136 20.07 -18.85 -8.07
CA GLN A 136 19.68 -17.86 -7.07
C GLN A 136 18.31 -17.25 -7.29
N LEU A 137 17.69 -17.43 -8.48
CA LEU A 137 16.43 -16.80 -8.85
C LEU A 137 15.27 -17.09 -7.87
N PRO A 138 15.05 -18.33 -7.38
CA PRO A 138 14.00 -18.60 -6.39
C PRO A 138 14.22 -17.85 -5.08
N LEU A 139 15.45 -17.77 -4.61
CA LEU A 139 15.78 -17.04 -3.37
C LEU A 139 15.56 -15.52 -3.55
N THR A 140 15.96 -14.98 -4.68
CA THR A 140 15.78 -13.58 -5.03
C THR A 140 14.27 -13.25 -5.17
N PHE A 141 13.48 -14.14 -5.75
CA PHE A 141 12.04 -14.01 -5.79
C PHE A 141 11.42 -13.94 -4.39
N VAL A 142 11.78 -14.88 -3.51
CA VAL A 142 11.30 -14.90 -2.12
C VAL A 142 11.70 -13.61 -1.39
N TYR A 143 12.91 -13.13 -1.61
CA TYR A 143 13.40 -11.88 -1.04
C TYR A 143 12.54 -10.68 -1.50
N TYR A 144 12.35 -10.45 -2.79
CA TYR A 144 11.53 -9.33 -3.28
C TYR A 144 10.04 -9.48 -2.93
N ALA A 145 9.53 -10.71 -2.92
CA ALA A 145 8.17 -10.97 -2.42
C ALA A 145 8.03 -10.55 -0.95
N ALA A 146 9.02 -10.81 -0.11
CA ALA A 146 9.03 -10.37 1.28
C ALA A 146 9.15 -8.84 1.41
N VAL A 147 10.05 -8.19 0.65
CA VAL A 147 10.20 -6.72 0.61
C VAL A 147 8.88 -6.06 0.24
N PHE A 148 8.30 -6.45 -0.90
CA PHE A 148 7.07 -5.83 -1.40
C PHE A 148 5.83 -6.19 -0.55
N THR A 149 5.81 -7.36 0.10
CA THR A 149 4.76 -7.68 1.09
C THR A 149 4.86 -6.77 2.31
N ALA A 150 6.06 -6.59 2.86
CA ALA A 150 6.28 -5.73 4.02
C ALA A 150 5.97 -4.27 3.70
N SER A 151 6.43 -3.76 2.54
CA SER A 151 6.13 -2.40 2.06
C SER A 151 4.63 -2.19 1.86
N ALA A 152 3.96 -3.06 1.10
CA ALA A 152 2.53 -2.95 0.85
C ALA A 152 1.72 -3.05 2.16
N ALA A 153 2.03 -4.00 3.05
CA ALA A 153 1.35 -4.15 4.32
C ALA A 153 1.53 -2.90 5.22
N MET A 154 2.72 -2.32 5.25
CA MET A 154 2.99 -1.06 5.94
C MET A 154 2.13 0.07 5.36
N GLU A 155 2.19 0.30 4.06
CA GLU A 155 1.50 1.41 3.40
C GLU A 155 -0.03 1.26 3.50
N GLU A 156 -0.58 0.05 3.31
CA GLU A 156 -2.01 -0.18 3.45
C GLU A 156 -2.48 -0.04 4.91
N SER A 157 -1.67 -0.46 5.90
CA SER A 157 -1.97 -0.25 7.32
C SER A 157 -2.04 1.24 7.68
N LEU A 158 -1.12 2.04 7.15
CA LEU A 158 -1.06 3.49 7.38
C LEU A 158 -2.23 4.23 6.71
N THR A 159 -2.52 3.87 5.45
CA THR A 159 -3.40 4.67 4.59
C THR A 159 -4.82 4.13 4.49
N ARG A 160 -5.06 2.80 4.62
CA ARG A 160 -6.40 2.14 4.57
C ARG A 160 -6.78 1.48 5.89
N GLY A 161 -5.86 1.44 6.85
CA GLY A 161 -6.13 0.96 8.19
C GLY A 161 -6.95 1.93 9.04
N TYR A 162 -6.44 2.29 10.21
CA TYR A 162 -7.17 3.10 11.19
C TYR A 162 -7.54 4.50 10.67
N ALA A 163 -6.58 5.22 10.09
CA ALA A 163 -6.78 6.60 9.63
C ALA A 163 -7.92 6.71 8.59
N PHE A 164 -7.95 5.81 7.61
CA PHE A 164 -9.00 5.76 6.61
C PHE A 164 -10.38 5.51 7.22
N GLN A 165 -10.46 4.59 8.17
CA GLN A 165 -11.70 4.28 8.85
C GLN A 165 -12.23 5.47 9.66
N ALA A 166 -11.35 6.19 10.35
CA ALA A 166 -11.69 7.42 11.04
C ALA A 166 -12.17 8.52 10.06
N LEU A 167 -11.52 8.65 8.89
CA LEU A 167 -12.00 9.54 7.82
C LEU A 167 -13.39 9.16 7.33
N VAL A 168 -13.68 7.86 7.12
CA VAL A 168 -15.02 7.42 6.68
C VAL A 168 -16.09 7.82 7.70
N GLN A 169 -15.80 7.71 9.01
CA GLN A 169 -16.73 8.18 10.04
C GLN A 169 -16.91 9.71 10.05
N GLY A 170 -15.81 10.46 9.83
CA GLY A 170 -15.85 11.91 9.93
C GLY A 170 -16.40 12.64 8.72
N ILE A 171 -16.06 12.16 7.50
CA ILE A 171 -16.36 12.85 6.24
C ILE A 171 -16.98 11.95 5.16
N GLY A 172 -17.39 10.74 5.53
CA GLY A 172 -17.99 9.77 4.63
C GLY A 172 -16.98 9.09 3.69
N LYS A 173 -17.45 8.04 2.98
CA LYS A 173 -16.60 7.18 2.13
C LYS A 173 -15.93 7.96 1.00
N ALA A 174 -16.65 8.82 0.30
CA ALA A 174 -16.08 9.60 -0.82
C ALA A 174 -15.02 10.58 -0.34
N GLY A 175 -15.26 11.31 0.76
CA GLY A 175 -14.28 12.20 1.37
C GLY A 175 -13.03 11.45 1.85
N ALA A 176 -13.21 10.28 2.47
CA ALA A 176 -12.11 9.45 2.92
C ALA A 176 -11.24 8.95 1.75
N VAL A 177 -11.85 8.49 0.65
CA VAL A 177 -11.13 8.09 -0.57
C VAL A 177 -10.33 9.26 -1.13
N CYS A 178 -10.94 10.44 -1.25
CA CYS A 178 -10.27 11.63 -1.78
C CYS A 178 -9.06 12.02 -0.92
N VAL A 179 -9.26 12.24 0.38
CA VAL A 179 -8.21 12.68 1.30
C VAL A 179 -7.08 11.65 1.42
N SER A 180 -7.42 10.36 1.57
CA SER A 180 -6.42 9.29 1.67
C SER A 180 -5.61 9.12 0.39
N SER A 181 -6.23 9.24 -0.79
CA SER A 181 -5.53 9.12 -2.08
C SER A 181 -4.59 10.29 -2.35
N ILE A 182 -5.00 11.51 -1.99
CA ILE A 182 -4.13 12.69 -2.07
C ILE A 182 -2.96 12.54 -1.10
N ALA A 183 -3.21 12.15 0.15
CA ALA A 183 -2.16 11.93 1.14
C ALA A 183 -1.17 10.84 0.70
N PHE A 184 -1.67 9.77 0.08
CA PHE A 184 -0.85 8.71 -0.50
C PHE A 184 0.07 9.23 -1.60
N SER A 185 -0.44 10.06 -2.50
CA SER A 185 0.36 10.69 -3.56
C SER A 185 1.40 11.67 -3.00
N LEU A 186 1.03 12.46 -1.99
CA LEU A 186 1.96 13.39 -1.34
C LEU A 186 3.12 12.68 -0.65
N ALA A 187 2.91 11.48 -0.12
CA ALA A 187 3.98 10.66 0.45
C ALA A 187 5.02 10.20 -0.59
N HIS A 188 4.65 10.19 -1.88
CA HIS A 188 5.53 9.84 -3.01
C HIS A 188 6.18 11.06 -3.69
N LEU A 189 5.94 12.28 -3.20
CA LEU A 189 6.40 13.52 -3.84
C LEU A 189 7.93 13.61 -3.96
N PHE A 190 8.66 12.97 -3.05
CA PHE A 190 10.12 12.98 -3.02
C PHE A 190 10.75 11.71 -3.62
N ASN A 191 9.97 10.88 -4.28
CA ASN A 191 10.51 9.71 -4.97
C ASN A 191 11.42 10.14 -6.13
N PRO A 192 12.47 9.36 -6.45
CA PRO A 192 13.35 9.64 -7.57
C PRO A 192 12.55 9.78 -8.87
N HIS A 193 12.90 10.79 -9.69
CA HIS A 193 12.30 11.00 -11.03
C HIS A 193 10.78 11.21 -11.06
N VAL A 194 10.15 11.56 -9.92
CA VAL A 194 8.71 11.84 -9.87
C VAL A 194 8.32 12.93 -10.88
N ASN A 195 7.16 12.76 -11.52
CA ASN A 195 6.58 13.72 -12.45
C ASN A 195 5.08 13.92 -12.20
N GLY A 196 4.44 14.87 -12.88
CA GLY A 196 3.02 15.18 -12.65
C GLY A 196 2.08 14.02 -12.97
N ILE A 197 2.40 13.18 -13.98
CA ILE A 197 1.61 11.98 -14.33
C ILE A 197 1.78 10.93 -13.24
N ALA A 198 2.99 10.76 -12.69
CA ALA A 198 3.26 9.86 -11.57
C ALA A 198 2.40 10.22 -10.35
N LEU A 199 2.33 11.49 -9.98
CA LEU A 199 1.50 11.95 -8.87
C LEU A 199 0.01 11.70 -9.13
N LEU A 200 -0.48 11.98 -10.35
CA LEU A 200 -1.85 11.66 -10.75
C LEU A 200 -2.13 10.16 -10.64
N ASN A 201 -1.24 9.32 -11.17
CA ASN A 201 -1.38 7.88 -11.13
C ASN A 201 -1.31 7.33 -9.70
N THR A 202 -0.50 7.93 -8.83
CA THR A 202 -0.46 7.57 -7.40
C THR A 202 -1.76 7.94 -6.69
N ILE A 203 -2.42 9.07 -7.07
CA ILE A 203 -3.79 9.37 -6.59
C ILE A 203 -4.76 8.29 -7.08
N LEU A 204 -4.73 7.92 -8.36
CA LEU A 204 -5.60 6.88 -8.92
C LEU A 204 -5.34 5.49 -8.28
N ALA A 205 -4.10 5.14 -8.01
CA ALA A 205 -3.75 3.94 -7.24
C ALA A 205 -4.32 4.02 -5.81
N GLY A 206 -4.26 5.19 -5.19
CA GLY A 206 -4.91 5.48 -3.92
C GLY A 206 -6.42 5.22 -3.94
N VAL A 207 -7.10 5.69 -4.97
CA VAL A 207 -8.55 5.45 -5.20
C VAL A 207 -8.82 3.96 -5.42
N TRP A 208 -8.05 3.30 -6.28
CA TRP A 208 -8.18 1.88 -6.60
C TRP A 208 -8.07 0.98 -5.37
N LEU A 209 -7.02 1.16 -4.55
CA LEU A 209 -6.80 0.41 -3.32
C LEU A 209 -7.84 0.74 -2.24
N SER A 210 -8.30 1.99 -2.17
CA SER A 210 -9.38 2.39 -1.25
C SER A 210 -10.72 1.74 -1.62
N ILE A 211 -11.03 1.60 -2.92
CA ILE A 211 -12.22 0.88 -3.38
C ILE A 211 -12.11 -0.61 -3.04
N ALA A 212 -10.93 -1.23 -3.24
CA ALA A 212 -10.68 -2.61 -2.85
C ALA A 212 -11.00 -2.83 -1.37
N TYR A 213 -10.50 -1.93 -0.50
CA TYR A 213 -10.77 -1.95 0.93
C TYR A 213 -12.27 -1.74 1.27
N LEU A 214 -12.90 -0.75 0.68
CA LEU A 214 -14.33 -0.47 0.93
C LEU A 214 -15.24 -1.64 0.53
N LYS A 215 -14.88 -2.36 -0.53
CA LYS A 215 -15.64 -3.53 -1.00
C LYS A 215 -15.47 -4.77 -0.13
N THR A 216 -14.31 -4.97 0.46
CA THR A 216 -14.01 -6.16 1.26
C THR A 216 -14.06 -5.90 2.76
N ARG A 217 -13.89 -4.65 3.20
CA ARG A 217 -13.63 -4.26 4.60
C ARG A 217 -12.46 -5.05 5.19
N SER A 218 -11.51 -5.39 4.34
CA SER A 218 -10.36 -6.22 4.63
C SER A 218 -9.13 -5.62 3.96
N LEU A 219 -7.99 -5.70 4.62
CA LEU A 219 -6.71 -5.26 4.07
C LEU A 219 -6.02 -6.34 3.22
N TRP A 220 -6.54 -7.58 3.20
CA TRP A 220 -5.91 -8.66 2.44
C TRP A 220 -5.94 -8.41 0.93
N LEU A 221 -7.08 -7.96 0.37
CA LEU A 221 -7.17 -7.65 -1.05
C LEU A 221 -6.28 -6.46 -1.45
N PRO A 222 -6.37 -5.25 -0.85
CA PRO A 222 -5.51 -4.13 -1.26
C PRO A 222 -4.03 -4.42 -1.04
N THR A 223 -3.64 -5.08 0.06
CA THR A 223 -2.24 -5.44 0.30
C THR A 223 -1.70 -6.41 -0.77
N SER A 224 -2.45 -7.44 -1.13
CA SER A 224 -2.01 -8.39 -2.17
C SER A 224 -2.02 -7.79 -3.58
N LEU A 225 -2.97 -6.89 -3.89
CA LEU A 225 -2.96 -6.09 -5.12
C LEU A 225 -1.69 -5.24 -5.23
N HIS A 226 -1.41 -4.46 -4.17
CA HIS A 226 -0.27 -3.55 -4.11
C HIS A 226 1.06 -4.32 -4.16
N MET A 227 1.20 -5.36 -3.34
CA MET A 227 2.38 -6.22 -3.33
C MET A 227 2.67 -6.79 -4.71
N THR A 228 1.66 -7.38 -5.36
CA THR A 228 1.86 -8.04 -6.66
C THR A 228 2.09 -7.05 -7.79
N TRP A 229 1.46 -5.87 -7.74
CA TRP A 229 1.77 -4.75 -8.63
C TRP A 229 3.27 -4.44 -8.57
N ASN A 230 3.81 -4.15 -7.38
CA ASN A 230 5.23 -3.80 -7.20
C ASN A 230 6.17 -4.95 -7.55
N LEU A 231 5.84 -6.18 -7.16
CA LEU A 231 6.64 -7.38 -7.47
C LEU A 231 6.70 -7.62 -8.99
N SER A 232 5.58 -7.46 -9.67
CA SER A 232 5.52 -7.63 -11.13
C SER A 232 6.31 -6.56 -11.84
N LEU A 233 6.14 -5.29 -11.46
CA LEU A 233 6.92 -4.20 -12.03
C LEU A 233 8.43 -4.41 -11.83
N GLY A 234 8.85 -4.50 -10.54
CA GLY A 234 10.25 -4.42 -10.19
C GLY A 234 11.01 -5.71 -10.47
N PHE A 235 10.48 -6.86 -10.01
CA PHE A 235 11.20 -8.11 -10.11
C PHE A 235 10.94 -8.86 -11.42
N ILE A 236 9.67 -9.00 -11.84
CA ILE A 236 9.34 -9.81 -13.03
C ILE A 236 9.72 -9.08 -14.31
N PHE A 237 9.26 -7.84 -14.48
CA PHE A 237 9.45 -7.08 -15.72
C PHE A 237 10.64 -6.11 -15.70
N GLY A 238 11.31 -5.90 -14.56
CA GLY A 238 12.51 -5.08 -14.44
C GLY A 238 12.28 -3.58 -14.63
N TYR A 239 11.05 -3.09 -14.46
CA TYR A 239 10.77 -1.67 -14.45
C TYR A 239 11.21 -1.03 -13.13
N PRO A 240 11.52 0.27 -13.11
CA PRO A 240 11.55 1.02 -11.86
C PRO A 240 10.17 0.97 -11.17
N VAL A 241 10.16 0.81 -9.86
CA VAL A 241 8.97 0.86 -9.00
C VAL A 241 8.98 2.22 -8.30
N SER A 242 8.09 3.09 -8.70
CA SER A 242 8.03 4.46 -8.16
C SER A 242 9.39 5.17 -8.14
N GLY A 243 10.17 4.98 -9.20
CA GLY A 243 11.52 5.55 -9.37
C GLY A 243 12.67 4.70 -8.81
N ALA A 244 12.40 3.65 -8.06
CA ALA A 244 13.43 2.76 -7.51
C ALA A 244 13.72 1.59 -8.46
N ILE A 245 15.01 1.31 -8.71
CA ILE A 245 15.45 0.21 -9.59
C ILE A 245 15.76 -1.02 -8.72
N MET A 246 15.27 -2.18 -9.17
CA MET A 246 15.61 -3.48 -8.55
C MET A 246 16.82 -4.08 -9.28
N PRO A 247 18.00 -4.14 -8.65
CA PRO A 247 19.22 -4.57 -9.33
C PRO A 247 19.19 -6.04 -9.77
N ASP A 248 18.50 -6.89 -9.01
CA ASP A 248 18.44 -8.34 -9.24
C ASP A 248 17.11 -8.77 -9.90
N ALA A 249 16.51 -7.90 -10.74
CA ALA A 249 15.28 -8.23 -11.46
C ALA A 249 15.48 -9.43 -12.40
N MET A 250 14.40 -10.20 -12.62
CA MET A 250 14.42 -11.39 -13.49
C MET A 250 14.66 -11.03 -14.97
N THR A 251 14.24 -9.82 -15.37
CA THR A 251 14.44 -9.32 -16.73
C THR A 251 15.19 -7.99 -16.72
N ARG A 252 15.97 -7.75 -17.77
CA ARG A 252 16.52 -6.43 -18.10
C ARG A 252 15.60 -5.73 -19.09
N LEU A 253 15.17 -4.56 -18.71
CA LEU A 253 14.34 -3.68 -19.51
C LEU A 253 15.22 -2.72 -20.32
N SER A 254 14.98 -2.62 -21.64
CA SER A 254 15.47 -1.55 -22.49
C SER A 254 14.29 -0.74 -22.99
N ARG A 255 14.29 0.57 -22.73
CA ARG A 255 13.21 1.49 -23.08
C ARG A 255 13.60 2.36 -24.28
N ARG A 256 12.66 2.52 -25.23
CA ARG A 256 12.80 3.33 -26.44
C ARG A 256 11.61 4.26 -26.68
N GLY A 257 10.49 4.04 -25.98
CA GLY A 257 9.27 4.84 -26.10
C GLY A 257 9.38 6.20 -25.45
N PRO A 258 8.44 7.13 -25.76
CA PRO A 258 8.41 8.46 -25.18
C PRO A 258 8.04 8.39 -23.69
N ASP A 259 8.70 9.23 -22.88
CA ASP A 259 8.59 9.22 -21.42
C ASP A 259 7.15 9.45 -20.91
N TRP A 260 6.35 10.25 -21.61
CA TRP A 260 4.97 10.52 -21.22
C TRP A 260 4.05 9.30 -21.36
N ILE A 261 4.42 8.29 -22.16
CA ILE A 261 3.72 6.99 -22.28
C ILE A 261 4.30 5.98 -21.30
N THR A 262 5.63 5.80 -21.34
CA THR A 262 6.36 4.74 -20.63
C THR A 262 6.73 5.11 -19.19
N GLY A 263 6.48 6.35 -18.78
CA GLY A 263 6.82 6.88 -17.46
C GLY A 263 8.28 7.26 -17.25
N GLY A 264 9.12 7.08 -18.26
CA GLY A 264 10.52 7.50 -18.18
C GLY A 264 11.31 6.78 -17.08
N ALA A 265 12.20 7.51 -16.42
CA ALA A 265 13.03 6.98 -15.34
C ALA A 265 12.24 6.65 -14.06
N TYR A 266 11.02 7.17 -13.91
CA TYR A 266 10.14 6.81 -12.80
C TYR A 266 9.58 5.38 -12.91
N GLY A 267 9.52 4.86 -14.13
CA GLY A 267 8.83 3.62 -14.48
C GLY A 267 7.42 3.88 -15.00
N PRO A 268 6.69 2.86 -15.45
CA PRO A 268 5.42 3.00 -16.16
C PRO A 268 4.33 3.71 -15.33
N GLU A 269 4.46 3.73 -14.02
CA GLU A 269 3.61 4.51 -13.11
C GLU A 269 3.66 6.02 -13.39
N GLY A 270 4.71 6.52 -14.04
CA GLY A 270 4.86 7.91 -14.50
C GLY A 270 4.28 8.18 -15.89
N GLY A 271 3.64 7.22 -16.54
CA GLY A 271 3.12 7.31 -17.92
C GLY A 271 1.60 7.25 -18.02
N VAL A 272 1.03 7.81 -19.10
CA VAL A 272 -0.43 7.85 -19.32
C VAL A 272 -1.02 6.47 -19.61
N LEU A 273 -0.23 5.49 -20.04
CA LEU A 273 -0.72 4.13 -20.21
C LEU A 273 -1.15 3.55 -18.86
N CYS A 274 -0.38 3.79 -17.80
CA CYS A 274 -0.74 3.40 -16.45
C CYS A 274 -2.04 4.09 -15.99
N THR A 275 -2.25 5.37 -16.35
CA THR A 275 -3.52 6.07 -16.10
C THR A 275 -4.70 5.28 -16.65
N GLY A 276 -4.63 4.83 -17.91
CA GLY A 276 -5.67 4.03 -18.55
C GLY A 276 -5.92 2.70 -17.83
N ILE A 277 -4.87 1.98 -17.46
CA ILE A 277 -4.94 0.72 -16.70
C ILE A 277 -5.60 0.92 -15.33
N LEU A 278 -5.21 1.96 -14.59
CA LEU A 278 -5.79 2.26 -13.28
C LEU A 278 -7.27 2.64 -13.37
N LEU A 279 -7.66 3.47 -14.35
CA LEU A 279 -9.08 3.82 -14.58
C LEU A 279 -9.91 2.58 -14.92
N ALA A 280 -9.42 1.69 -15.78
CA ALA A 280 -10.07 0.42 -16.09
C ALA A 280 -10.21 -0.47 -14.84
N ALA A 281 -9.18 -0.56 -14.01
CA ALA A 281 -9.19 -1.32 -12.77
C ALA A 281 -10.16 -0.74 -11.72
N ILE A 282 -10.21 0.58 -11.58
CA ILE A 282 -11.18 1.27 -10.72
C ILE A 282 -12.61 0.93 -11.16
N LEU A 283 -12.89 1.02 -12.46
CA LEU A 283 -14.19 0.70 -13.03
C LEU A 283 -14.55 -0.78 -12.80
N PHE A 284 -13.62 -1.69 -13.06
CA PHE A 284 -13.79 -3.13 -12.82
C PHE A 284 -14.10 -3.43 -11.35
N LEU A 285 -13.30 -2.93 -10.41
CA LEU A 285 -13.51 -3.16 -8.99
C LEU A 285 -14.85 -2.58 -8.55
N SER A 286 -15.19 -1.35 -8.97
CA SER A 286 -16.44 -0.69 -8.59
C SER A 286 -17.67 -1.49 -8.99
N ARG A 287 -17.65 -2.12 -10.17
CA ARG A 287 -18.79 -2.88 -10.74
C ARG A 287 -18.79 -4.37 -10.36
N SER A 288 -17.68 -4.91 -9.91
CA SER A 288 -17.59 -6.35 -9.61
C SER A 288 -18.49 -6.75 -8.44
N ALA A 289 -19.46 -7.61 -8.68
CA ALA A 289 -20.29 -8.21 -7.64
C ALA A 289 -19.59 -9.37 -6.88
N ARG A 290 -18.50 -9.91 -7.44
CA ARG A 290 -17.76 -11.03 -6.85
C ARG A 290 -16.84 -10.59 -5.70
N ILE A 291 -16.40 -9.33 -5.74
CA ILE A 291 -15.59 -8.71 -4.68
C ILE A 291 -16.56 -8.09 -3.68
N LYS A 292 -16.68 -8.74 -2.52
CA LYS A 292 -17.62 -8.38 -1.46
C LYS A 292 -17.04 -8.76 -0.09
N PRO A 293 -17.52 -8.14 1.00
CA PRO A 293 -17.01 -8.42 2.33
C PRO A 293 -17.33 -9.86 2.77
N ALA A 294 -16.52 -10.39 3.65
CA ALA A 294 -16.88 -11.60 4.41
C ALA A 294 -17.96 -11.25 5.42
N GLU A 295 -18.77 -12.25 5.83
CA GLU A 295 -19.84 -12.07 6.82
C GLU A 295 -19.30 -11.57 8.18
N THR A 296 -18.08 -11.96 8.53
CA THR A 296 -17.40 -11.56 9.76
C THR A 296 -16.58 -10.28 9.63
N ALA A 297 -16.56 -9.65 8.44
CA ALA A 297 -15.82 -8.42 8.23
C ALA A 297 -16.43 -7.27 9.02
N CYS A 298 -15.60 -6.57 9.79
CA CYS A 298 -16.01 -5.42 10.58
C CYS A 298 -15.15 -4.20 10.28
N SER A 299 -15.70 -3.02 10.51
CA SER A 299 -15.01 -1.73 10.35
C SER A 299 -15.56 -0.74 11.36
N LEU A 300 -14.92 0.42 11.54
CA LEU A 300 -15.43 1.46 12.46
C LEU A 300 -16.82 1.97 12.07
N TRP A 301 -17.14 2.00 10.79
CA TRP A 301 -18.45 2.46 10.29
C TRP A 301 -19.50 1.35 10.10
N HIS A 302 -19.18 0.11 10.52
CA HIS A 302 -20.10 -1.03 10.37
C HIS A 302 -19.92 -2.01 11.52
N SER A 303 -20.98 -2.29 12.26
CA SER A 303 -21.01 -3.33 13.28
C SER A 303 -21.54 -4.63 12.70
N PRO A 304 -20.97 -5.81 13.05
CA PRO A 304 -21.55 -7.10 12.68
C PRO A 304 -23.00 -7.19 13.18
N GLY A 305 -23.92 -7.51 12.31
CA GLY A 305 -25.36 -7.61 12.65
C GLY A 305 -26.23 -6.43 12.21
N GLN A 306 -25.66 -5.40 11.54
CA GLN A 306 -26.40 -4.31 10.88
C GLN A 306 -26.36 -4.48 9.34
N ALA A 307 -26.59 -5.65 8.84
CA ALA A 307 -26.75 -5.94 7.41
C ALA A 307 -28.24 -6.03 7.08
#